data_d090043b963b20180762f9f632ca97a2
#
_entry.id   d090043b963b20180762f9f632ca97a2
#
_cell.length_a   1.000
_cell.length_b   1.000
_cell.length_c   1.000
_cell.angle_alpha   90.00
_cell.angle_beta   90.00
_cell.angle_gamma   90.00
#
_symmetry.space_group_name_H-M   'P 1'
#
loop_
_entity.id
_entity.type
_entity.pdbx_description
1 polymer ?
#
loop_
_entity_poly.entity_id
_entity_poly.type
_entity_poly.pdbx_seq_one_letter_code
_entity_poly.pdbx_strand_id
1 'polypeptide(L)'
;IFAGLTGYEFTGYEIHMGETVYCGEDGKRSTSCADDAMRNIKITETVVSDSTGCVYGSYIHGLFDKGKIAGHMIQTLAREKGIILEGGVWEDYRTIKERQYDQLADTLREYLYMEDIYGMLREAHIS
;
A
#
# COMPACT_ATOMS: atom_id res chain seq x y z
N ILE A 1 3.55 -12.79 -8.72
CA ILE A 1 4.00 -11.43 -8.42
C ILE A 1 4.59 -11.31 -7.02
N PHE A 2 4.08 -12.08 -6.06
CA PHE A 2 4.57 -12.11 -4.67
C PHE A 2 5.67 -13.16 -4.43
N ALA A 3 6.00 -13.98 -5.41
CA ALA A 3 7.12 -14.93 -5.31
C ALA A 3 8.43 -14.14 -5.09
N GLY A 4 9.19 -14.53 -4.08
CA GLY A 4 10.43 -13.82 -3.71
C GLY A 4 10.27 -12.75 -2.62
N LEU A 5 9.05 -12.47 -2.15
CA LEU A 5 8.81 -11.61 -0.98
C LEU A 5 8.79 -12.39 0.35
N THR A 6 9.08 -13.68 0.34
CA THR A 6 9.16 -14.50 1.55
C THR A 6 10.21 -13.93 2.52
N GLY A 7 9.79 -13.64 3.74
CA GLY A 7 10.66 -13.07 4.77
C GLY A 7 10.77 -11.53 4.76
N TYR A 8 10.08 -10.85 3.83
CA TYR A 8 9.96 -9.40 3.92
C TYR A 8 8.89 -9.04 4.95
N GLU A 9 9.27 -8.19 5.88
CA GLU A 9 8.37 -7.64 6.89
C GLU A 9 7.82 -6.30 6.43
N PHE A 10 6.53 -6.09 6.69
CA PHE A 10 5.89 -4.79 6.52
C PHE A 10 4.90 -4.55 7.66
N THR A 11 4.59 -3.31 7.92
CA THR A 11 3.54 -2.90 8.84
C THR A 11 2.36 -2.39 8.04
N GLY A 12 1.22 -2.99 8.23
CA GLY A 12 -0.03 -2.57 7.63
C GLY A 12 -1.15 -2.63 8.66
N TYR A 13 -2.30 -2.14 8.27
CA TYR A 13 -3.52 -2.24 9.08
C TYR A 13 -4.69 -2.63 8.20
N GLU A 14 -5.66 -3.29 8.78
CA GLU A 14 -6.86 -3.72 8.11
C GLU A 14 -8.05 -2.94 8.66
N ILE A 15 -8.73 -2.21 7.76
CA ILE A 15 -9.97 -1.53 8.06
C ILE A 15 -10.96 -1.86 6.96
N HIS A 16 -11.95 -2.65 7.29
CA HIS A 16 -13.08 -2.86 6.37
C HIS A 16 -14.38 -3.02 7.15
N MET A 17 -15.48 -2.63 6.51
CA MET A 17 -16.82 -2.88 6.99
C MET A 17 -17.52 -3.78 5.97
N GLY A 18 -18.06 -4.89 6.44
CA GLY A 18 -18.73 -5.86 5.60
C GLY A 18 -17.95 -7.16 5.43
N GLU A 19 -18.51 -8.05 4.66
CA GLU A 19 -17.97 -9.39 4.38
C GLU A 19 -17.71 -9.53 2.89
N THR A 20 -16.52 -10.02 2.54
CA THR A 20 -16.20 -10.35 1.15
C THR A 20 -16.86 -11.65 0.78
N VAL A 21 -17.67 -11.63 -0.24
CA VAL A 21 -18.39 -12.78 -0.74
C VAL A 21 -17.92 -13.09 -2.15
N TYR A 22 -17.58 -14.33 -2.41
CA TYR A 22 -17.26 -14.79 -3.75
C TYR A 22 -18.53 -14.98 -4.57
N CYS A 23 -18.51 -14.48 -5.80
CA CYS A 23 -19.55 -14.76 -6.78
C CYS A 23 -18.96 -15.71 -7.83
N GLY A 24 -19.59 -16.89 -8.00
CA GLY A 24 -19.26 -17.78 -9.10
C GLY A 24 -19.63 -17.17 -10.46
N GLU A 25 -19.23 -17.81 -11.56
CA GLU A 25 -19.57 -17.38 -12.93
C GLU A 25 -21.08 -17.26 -13.16
N ASP A 26 -21.90 -17.97 -12.37
CA ASP A 26 -23.35 -17.90 -12.37
C ASP A 26 -23.93 -16.74 -11.54
N GLY A 27 -23.08 -15.90 -10.94
CA GLY A 27 -23.45 -14.78 -10.09
C GLY A 27 -24.04 -15.17 -8.73
N LYS A 28 -23.98 -16.45 -8.36
CA LYS A 28 -24.46 -16.90 -7.05
C LYS A 28 -23.41 -16.61 -5.98
N ARG A 29 -23.88 -16.09 -4.85
CA ARG A 29 -23.06 -15.88 -3.65
C ARG A 29 -22.72 -17.23 -3.03
N SER A 30 -21.43 -17.49 -2.81
CA SER A 30 -20.98 -18.59 -1.97
C SER A 30 -20.34 -18.03 -0.71
N THR A 31 -20.83 -18.45 0.43
CA THR A 31 -20.30 -18.09 1.77
C THR A 31 -19.34 -19.13 2.32
N SER A 32 -19.12 -20.22 1.58
CA SER A 32 -18.23 -21.29 2.00
C SER A 32 -17.14 -21.55 0.96
N CYS A 33 -15.91 -21.60 1.40
CA CYS A 33 -14.75 -21.99 0.59
C CYS A 33 -14.76 -23.48 0.19
N ALA A 34 -15.89 -24.17 0.37
CA ALA A 34 -16.00 -25.63 0.23
C ALA A 34 -16.47 -26.11 -1.14
N ASP A 35 -16.94 -25.22 -2.02
CA ASP A 35 -17.44 -25.64 -3.33
C ASP A 35 -16.32 -25.77 -4.36
N ASP A 36 -16.32 -26.92 -5.01
CA ASP A 36 -15.32 -27.39 -5.99
C ASP A 36 -15.08 -26.44 -7.18
N ALA A 37 -16.00 -25.53 -7.48
CA ALA A 37 -15.88 -24.54 -8.53
C ALA A 37 -14.87 -23.42 -8.20
N MET A 38 -14.52 -23.25 -6.93
CA MET A 38 -13.55 -22.25 -6.44
C MET A 38 -12.14 -22.80 -6.26
N ARG A 39 -11.82 -23.95 -6.79
CA ARG A 39 -10.48 -24.58 -6.67
C ARG A 39 -9.33 -23.71 -7.16
N ASN A 40 -9.63 -22.62 -7.81
CA ASN A 40 -8.64 -21.76 -8.44
C ASN A 40 -8.39 -20.43 -7.69
N ILE A 41 -9.05 -20.18 -6.56
CA ILE A 41 -8.80 -19.00 -5.75
C ILE A 41 -7.97 -19.40 -4.55
N LYS A 42 -6.75 -18.90 -4.48
CA LYS A 42 -5.91 -19.08 -3.31
C LYS A 42 -6.23 -17.99 -2.31
N ILE A 43 -6.85 -18.38 -1.21
CA ILE A 43 -7.16 -17.48 -0.10
C ILE A 43 -6.08 -17.69 0.96
N THR A 44 -5.42 -16.61 1.34
CA THR A 44 -4.77 -16.49 2.64
C THR A 44 -5.64 -15.58 3.49
N GLU A 45 -5.43 -15.53 4.79
CA GLU A 45 -6.26 -14.71 5.69
C GLU A 45 -6.35 -13.23 5.27
N THR A 46 -5.38 -12.73 4.53
CA THR A 46 -5.23 -11.32 4.21
C THR A 46 -5.17 -10.98 2.72
N VAL A 47 -4.96 -11.96 1.86
CA VAL A 47 -4.82 -11.75 0.41
C VAL A 47 -5.60 -12.80 -0.36
N VAL A 48 -6.32 -12.37 -1.36
CA VAL A 48 -7.08 -13.19 -2.30
C VAL A 48 -6.46 -13.07 -3.68
N SER A 49 -6.36 -14.17 -4.40
CA SER A 49 -5.94 -14.16 -5.81
C SER A 49 -6.86 -15.01 -6.66
N ASP A 50 -7.00 -14.63 -7.92
CA ASP A 50 -7.68 -15.45 -8.93
C ASP A 50 -6.84 -16.67 -9.36
N SER A 51 -7.45 -17.53 -10.16
CA SER A 51 -6.78 -18.72 -10.68
C SER A 51 -5.65 -18.44 -11.64
N THR A 52 -5.66 -17.28 -12.29
CA THR A 52 -4.61 -16.90 -13.25
C THR A 52 -3.38 -16.35 -12.54
N GLY A 53 -3.51 -15.97 -11.27
CA GLY A 53 -2.45 -15.28 -10.52
C GLY A 53 -2.17 -13.87 -11.03
N CYS A 54 -3.09 -13.28 -11.78
CA CYS A 54 -2.98 -11.94 -12.34
C CYS A 54 -3.79 -10.91 -11.57
N VAL A 55 -4.80 -11.32 -10.81
CA VAL A 55 -5.65 -10.46 -10.01
C VAL A 55 -5.46 -10.78 -8.53
N TYR A 56 -5.20 -9.75 -7.76
CA TYR A 56 -5.02 -9.84 -6.31
C TYR A 56 -5.88 -8.80 -5.61
N GLY A 57 -6.44 -9.16 -4.47
CA GLY A 57 -7.17 -8.27 -3.59
C GLY A 57 -6.71 -8.41 -2.15
N SER A 58 -6.71 -7.31 -1.42
CA SER A 58 -6.37 -7.30 0.00
C SER A 58 -7.05 -6.15 0.70
N TYR A 59 -7.39 -6.35 1.97
CA TYR A 59 -7.84 -5.28 2.88
C TYR A 59 -6.69 -4.65 3.66
N ILE A 60 -5.45 -5.08 3.41
CA ILE A 60 -4.29 -4.53 4.10
C ILE A 60 -3.93 -3.18 3.49
N HIS A 61 -4.07 -2.12 4.27
CA HIS A 61 -3.57 -0.79 3.96
C HIS A 61 -2.08 -0.70 4.28
N GLY A 62 -1.35 0.05 3.48
CA GLY A 62 0.09 0.24 3.67
C GLY A 62 0.98 -0.85 3.03
N LEU A 63 0.40 -1.80 2.27
CA LEU A 63 1.16 -2.87 1.63
C LEU A 63 2.29 -2.33 0.73
N PHE A 64 2.06 -1.21 0.07
CA PHE A 64 3.02 -0.58 -0.85
C PHE A 64 3.88 0.51 -0.19
N ASP A 65 3.70 0.78 1.09
CA ASP A 65 4.45 1.82 1.80
C ASP A 65 5.93 1.44 1.99
N LYS A 66 6.22 0.14 1.94
CA LYS A 66 7.58 -0.38 1.93
C LYS A 66 8.13 -0.42 0.50
N GLY A 67 9.10 0.42 0.21
CA GLY A 67 9.71 0.56 -1.10
C GLY A 67 10.26 -0.76 -1.65
N LYS A 68 10.78 -1.63 -0.80
CA LYS A 68 11.26 -2.97 -1.19
C LYS A 68 10.14 -3.86 -1.74
N ILE A 69 8.92 -3.80 -1.15
CA ILE A 69 7.78 -4.59 -1.62
C ILE A 69 7.29 -4.04 -2.97
N ALA A 70 7.03 -2.75 -3.04
CA ALA A 70 6.62 -2.09 -4.27
C ALA A 70 7.64 -2.30 -5.40
N GLY A 71 8.93 -2.11 -5.09
CA GLY A 71 10.03 -2.30 -6.02
C GLY A 71 10.12 -3.72 -6.56
N HIS A 72 9.99 -4.73 -5.69
CA HIS A 72 9.99 -6.13 -6.10
C HIS A 72 8.83 -6.44 -7.06
N MET A 73 7.63 -5.96 -6.74
CA MET A 73 6.46 -6.17 -7.59
C MET A 73 6.63 -5.53 -8.97
N ILE A 74 7.10 -4.28 -9.01
CA ILE A 74 7.35 -3.56 -10.26
C ILE A 74 8.44 -4.27 -11.09
N GLN A 75 9.53 -4.69 -10.46
CA GLN A 75 10.59 -5.43 -11.14
C GLN A 75 10.12 -6.78 -11.69
N THR A 76 9.25 -7.47 -10.95
CA THR A 76 8.68 -8.75 -11.40
C THR A 76 7.79 -8.54 -12.61
N LEU A 77 6.88 -7.54 -12.56
CA LEU A 77 6.01 -7.19 -13.69
C LEU A 77 6.81 -6.73 -14.92
N ALA A 78 7.84 -5.91 -14.72
CA ALA A 78 8.71 -5.46 -15.80
C ALA A 78 9.39 -6.66 -16.50
N ARG A 79 9.94 -7.58 -15.71
CA ARG A 79 10.57 -8.79 -16.23
C ARG A 79 9.61 -9.65 -17.04
N GLU A 80 8.38 -9.85 -16.57
CA GLU A 80 7.34 -10.58 -17.28
C GLU A 80 6.95 -9.90 -18.61
N LYS A 81 7.06 -8.58 -18.68
CA LYS A 81 6.82 -7.79 -19.88
C LYS A 81 8.04 -7.59 -20.77
N GLY A 82 9.19 -8.16 -20.41
CA GLY A 82 10.45 -7.97 -21.14
C GLY A 82 11.02 -6.55 -21.04
N ILE A 83 10.60 -5.77 -20.03
CA ILE A 83 11.07 -4.41 -19.79
C ILE A 83 12.27 -4.47 -18.86
N ILE A 84 13.37 -3.87 -19.28
CA ILE A 84 14.55 -3.70 -18.43
C ILE A 84 14.39 -2.40 -17.65
N LEU A 85 14.29 -2.51 -16.34
CA LEU A 85 14.35 -1.36 -15.44
C LEU A 85 15.79 -1.17 -15.01
N GLU A 86 16.35 -0.02 -15.31
CA GLU A 86 17.64 0.38 -14.72
C GLU A 86 17.43 0.54 -13.21
N GLY A 87 18.36 -0.03 -12.42
CA GLY A 87 18.23 -0.18 -10.99
C GLY A 87 17.88 1.14 -10.30
N GLY A 88 16.73 1.18 -9.65
CA GLY A 88 16.28 2.30 -8.80
C GLY A 88 16.42 1.95 -7.32
N VAL A 89 16.69 2.93 -6.50
CA VAL A 89 16.51 2.82 -5.05
C VAL A 89 15.04 3.01 -4.76
N TRP A 90 14.39 1.97 -4.25
CA TRP A 90 12.99 2.02 -3.85
C TRP A 90 12.92 2.50 -2.41
N GLU A 91 12.57 3.78 -2.24
CA GLU A 91 12.42 4.37 -0.92
C GLU A 91 11.08 3.99 -0.29
N ASP A 92 11.05 3.83 1.02
CA ASP A 92 9.82 3.70 1.78
C ASP A 92 8.99 5.00 1.66
N TYR A 93 7.68 4.87 1.54
CA TYR A 93 6.76 6.01 1.42
C TYR A 93 6.93 7.01 2.58
N ARG A 94 7.20 6.52 3.78
CA ARG A 94 7.48 7.37 4.94
C ARG A 94 8.67 8.30 4.70
N THR A 95 9.75 7.79 4.14
CA THR A 95 10.95 8.57 3.84
C THR A 95 10.65 9.68 2.82
N ILE A 96 9.89 9.34 1.77
CA ILE A 96 9.46 10.32 0.77
C ILE A 96 8.60 11.40 1.42
N LYS A 97 7.65 11.02 2.26
CA LYS A 97 6.72 11.92 2.93
C LYS A 97 7.43 12.87 3.89
N GLU A 98 8.37 12.37 4.71
CA GLU A 98 9.16 13.21 5.63
C GLU A 98 9.95 14.25 4.83
N ARG A 99 10.62 13.85 3.75
CA ARG A 99 11.33 14.80 2.87
C ARG A 99 10.41 15.87 2.27
N GLN A 100 9.19 15.50 1.89
CA GLN A 100 8.22 16.48 1.39
C GLN A 100 7.74 17.45 2.48
N TYR A 101 7.60 16.98 3.72
CA TYR A 101 7.28 17.86 4.86
C TYR A 101 8.42 18.82 5.16
N ASP A 102 9.68 18.38 5.10
CA ASP A 102 10.83 19.26 5.28
C ASP A 102 10.85 20.35 4.20
N GLN A 103 10.63 19.99 2.94
CA GLN A 103 10.55 20.96 1.84
C GLN A 103 9.41 21.96 2.02
N LEU A 104 8.25 21.51 2.46
CA LEU A 104 7.12 22.39 2.78
C LEU A 104 7.47 23.33 3.93
N ALA A 105 8.08 22.81 5.00
CA ALA A 105 8.48 23.61 6.15
C ALA A 105 9.50 24.70 5.76
N ASP A 106 10.46 24.36 4.91
CA ASP A 106 11.44 25.32 4.41
C ASP A 106 10.79 26.40 3.54
N THR A 107 9.86 26.01 2.67
CA THR A 107 9.06 26.96 1.88
C THR A 107 8.25 27.90 2.78
N LEU A 108 7.59 27.37 3.81
CA LEU A 108 6.83 28.20 4.75
C LEU A 108 7.75 29.19 5.50
N ARG A 109 8.92 28.75 5.94
CA ARG A 109 9.91 29.63 6.61
C ARG A 109 10.42 30.74 5.71
N GLU A 110 10.55 30.48 4.41
CA GLU A 110 11.00 31.47 3.44
C GLU A 110 9.95 32.56 3.15
N TYR A 111 8.67 32.17 3.08
CA TYR A 111 7.61 33.06 2.61
C TYR A 111 6.68 33.60 3.71
N LEU A 112 6.78 33.10 4.94
CA LEU A 112 5.95 33.54 6.06
C LEU A 112 6.78 34.25 7.14
N TYR A 113 6.18 35.25 7.79
CA TYR A 113 6.72 35.89 8.97
C TYR A 113 6.54 34.98 10.19
N MET A 114 7.44 33.99 10.32
CA MET A 114 7.33 32.93 11.33
C MET A 114 7.30 33.46 12.77
N GLU A 115 7.99 34.58 13.05
CA GLU A 115 7.98 35.21 14.39
C GLU A 115 6.59 35.69 14.78
N ASP A 116 5.84 36.25 13.84
CA ASP A 116 4.47 36.71 14.09
C ASP A 116 3.54 35.51 14.38
N ILE A 117 3.72 34.41 13.61
CA ILE A 117 2.97 33.17 13.81
C ILE A 117 3.25 32.59 15.20
N TYR A 118 4.54 32.51 15.58
CA TYR A 118 4.90 32.05 16.92
C TYR A 118 4.43 32.99 18.03
N GLY A 119 4.35 34.30 17.75
CA GLY A 119 3.74 35.29 18.64
C GLY A 119 2.27 34.98 18.93
N MET A 120 1.47 34.80 17.88
CA MET A 120 0.06 34.45 17.98
C MET A 120 -0.18 33.13 18.73
N LEU A 121 0.65 32.12 18.48
CA LEU A 121 0.53 30.83 19.17
C LEU A 121 0.84 30.94 20.67
N ARG A 122 1.80 31.78 21.06
CA ARG A 122 2.11 32.02 22.47
C ARG A 122 0.97 32.73 23.19
N GLU A 123 0.36 33.71 22.54
CA GLU A 123 -0.79 34.47 23.11
C GLU A 123 -2.03 33.57 23.26
N ALA A 124 -2.29 32.67 22.31
CA ALA A 124 -3.43 31.75 22.36
C ALA A 124 -3.32 30.70 23.49
N HIS A 125 -2.09 30.39 23.96
CA HIS A 125 -1.86 29.43 25.04
C HIS A 125 -1.99 30.05 26.46
N ILE A 126 -2.17 31.36 26.58
CA ILE A 126 -2.27 32.06 27.87
C ILE A 126 -3.75 32.34 28.22
N SER A 127 -4.68 31.97 27.38
CA SER A 127 -6.14 32.09 27.61
C SER A 127 -6.71 30.74 27.99
#